data_1cf8111f24e61d65629bd590bdd64ec0
#
_entry.id   1cf8111f24e61d65629bd590bdd64ec0
#
_cell.length_a   1.000
_cell.length_b   1.000
_cell.length_c   1.000
_cell.angle_alpha   90.00
_cell.angle_beta   90.00
_cell.angle_gamma   90.00
#
_symmetry.space_group_name_H-M   'P 1'
#
loop_
_entity.id
_entity.type
_entity.pdbx_description
1 polymer ?
#
loop_
_entity_poly.entity_id
_entity_poly.type
_entity_poly.pdbx_seq_one_letter_code
_entity_poly.pdbx_strand_id
1 'polypeptide(L)'
;MSDPHPLIGRSVTELDTPALLIDLPVFEANVSHLANTCQQLGIDWRPHAKGHKSPAVAQQLLAAGAIGLTCAKLSEAEIFVDAGVDQILVANQLASPLKAHRLARLQARAHVI
;
A
#
# COMPACT_ATOMS: atom_id res chain seq x y z
N MET A 1 -1.35 -24.95 -4.86
CA MET A 1 -2.19 -23.89 -5.44
C MET A 1 -3.38 -23.72 -4.50
N SER A 2 -3.53 -22.55 -3.88
CA SER A 2 -4.74 -22.28 -3.08
C SER A 2 -5.94 -22.17 -4.02
N ASP A 3 -7.06 -22.75 -3.62
CA ASP A 3 -8.31 -22.59 -4.38
C ASP A 3 -8.63 -21.09 -4.54
N PRO A 4 -9.12 -20.67 -5.70
CA PRO A 4 -9.48 -19.28 -5.90
C PRO A 4 -10.55 -18.86 -4.88
N HIS A 5 -10.44 -17.62 -4.38
CA HIS A 5 -11.41 -17.10 -3.43
C HIS A 5 -12.83 -17.22 -3.99
N PRO A 6 -13.83 -17.69 -3.20
CA PRO A 6 -15.17 -18.06 -3.69
C PRO A 6 -15.96 -16.90 -4.32
N LEU A 7 -15.52 -15.64 -4.13
CA LEU A 7 -16.13 -14.46 -4.74
C LEU A 7 -15.56 -14.12 -6.13
N ILE A 8 -14.48 -14.77 -6.56
CA ILE A 8 -13.90 -14.50 -7.88
C ILE A 8 -14.88 -14.97 -8.97
N GLY A 9 -15.21 -14.06 -9.89
CA GLY A 9 -16.17 -14.30 -10.99
C GLY A 9 -17.63 -14.04 -10.63
N ARG A 10 -17.93 -13.63 -9.39
CA ARG A 10 -19.27 -13.23 -8.98
C ARG A 10 -19.61 -11.82 -9.45
N SER A 11 -20.89 -11.56 -9.67
CA SER A 11 -21.39 -10.19 -9.88
C SER A 11 -21.21 -9.35 -8.62
N VAL A 12 -20.94 -8.05 -8.79
CA VAL A 12 -20.90 -7.09 -7.68
C VAL A 12 -22.17 -7.11 -6.84
N THR A 13 -23.32 -7.39 -7.46
CA THR A 13 -24.61 -7.49 -6.77
C THR A 13 -24.76 -8.72 -5.86
N GLU A 14 -23.85 -9.67 -5.95
CA GLU A 14 -23.81 -10.87 -5.09
C GLU A 14 -22.86 -10.71 -3.90
N LEU A 15 -22.20 -9.56 -3.78
CA LEU A 15 -21.29 -9.28 -2.65
C LEU A 15 -22.07 -8.74 -1.47
N ASP A 16 -21.71 -9.22 -0.28
CA ASP A 16 -22.23 -8.67 0.97
C ASP A 16 -21.65 -7.26 1.24
N THR A 17 -22.39 -6.45 1.98
CA THR A 17 -22.02 -5.06 2.30
C THR A 17 -21.74 -4.87 3.78
N PRO A 18 -20.77 -3.97 4.14
CA PRO A 18 -19.99 -3.11 3.25
C PRO A 18 -18.84 -3.84 2.54
N ALA A 19 -18.57 -3.50 1.27
CA ALA A 19 -17.44 -4.01 0.51
C ALA A 19 -16.66 -2.86 -0.15
N LEU A 20 -15.33 -2.90 -0.10
CA LEU A 20 -14.48 -2.00 -0.85
C LEU A 20 -14.27 -2.57 -2.26
N LEU A 21 -14.71 -1.82 -3.25
CA LEU A 21 -14.58 -2.19 -4.67
C LEU A 21 -13.57 -1.27 -5.35
N ILE A 22 -12.78 -1.83 -6.24
CA ILE A 22 -11.85 -1.10 -7.10
C ILE A 22 -12.23 -1.41 -8.55
N ASP A 23 -12.56 -0.37 -9.32
CA ASP A 23 -12.64 -0.46 -10.77
C ASP A 23 -11.22 -0.60 -11.32
N LEU A 24 -10.84 -1.80 -11.71
CA LEU A 24 -9.46 -2.11 -12.05
C LEU A 24 -8.97 -1.33 -13.28
N PRO A 25 -9.70 -1.24 -14.40
CA PRO A 25 -9.32 -0.41 -15.54
C PRO A 25 -9.09 1.07 -15.18
N VAL A 26 -9.95 1.65 -14.35
CA VAL A 26 -9.81 3.05 -13.91
C VAL A 26 -8.60 3.21 -12.99
N PHE A 27 -8.40 2.27 -12.07
CA PHE A 27 -7.24 2.26 -11.18
C PHE A 27 -5.92 2.19 -11.99
N GLU A 28 -5.81 1.27 -12.93
CA GLU A 28 -4.61 1.10 -13.77
C GLU A 28 -4.33 2.35 -14.63
N ALA A 29 -5.36 2.97 -15.18
CA ALA A 29 -5.24 4.21 -15.93
C ALA A 29 -4.73 5.36 -15.04
N ASN A 30 -5.27 5.50 -13.83
CA ASN A 30 -4.84 6.53 -12.88
C ASN A 30 -3.40 6.33 -12.41
N VAL A 31 -3.00 5.09 -12.11
CA VAL A 31 -1.63 4.75 -11.72
C VAL A 31 -0.65 5.07 -12.85
N SER A 32 -0.97 4.65 -14.07
CA SER A 32 -0.15 4.91 -15.26
C SER A 32 -0.01 6.41 -15.52
N HIS A 33 -1.11 7.16 -15.41
CA HIS A 33 -1.09 8.62 -15.58
C HIS A 33 -0.16 9.31 -14.57
N LEU A 34 -0.28 8.95 -13.28
CA LEU A 34 0.57 9.53 -12.24
C LEU A 34 2.04 9.14 -12.42
N ALA A 35 2.33 7.87 -12.67
CA ALA A 35 3.69 7.38 -12.88
C ALA A 35 4.37 8.09 -14.06
N ASN A 36 3.68 8.20 -15.19
CA ASN A 36 4.18 8.90 -16.37
C ASN A 36 4.43 10.39 -16.10
N THR A 37 3.51 11.05 -15.38
CA THR A 37 3.66 12.46 -15.00
C THR A 37 4.91 12.66 -14.13
N CYS A 38 5.09 11.85 -13.10
CA CYS A 38 6.26 11.93 -12.24
C CYS A 38 7.56 11.66 -13.01
N GLN A 39 7.56 10.68 -13.91
CA GLN A 39 8.70 10.36 -14.75
C GLN A 39 9.07 11.54 -15.68
N GLN A 40 8.08 12.15 -16.32
CA GLN A 40 8.30 13.31 -17.19
C GLN A 40 8.86 14.52 -16.45
N LEU A 41 8.48 14.69 -15.19
CA LEU A 41 8.96 15.77 -14.33
C LEU A 41 10.28 15.43 -13.61
N GLY A 42 10.78 14.21 -13.73
CA GLY A 42 11.99 13.75 -13.05
C GLY A 42 11.85 13.75 -11.52
N ILE A 43 10.66 13.47 -11.00
CA ILE A 43 10.36 13.41 -9.56
C ILE A 43 9.95 12.01 -9.13
N ASP A 44 10.38 11.63 -7.93
CA ASP A 44 9.92 10.42 -7.27
C ASP A 44 8.53 10.61 -6.66
N TRP A 45 7.78 9.52 -6.51
CA TRP A 45 6.49 9.54 -5.85
C TRP A 45 6.34 8.42 -4.83
N ARG A 46 5.63 8.73 -3.75
CA ARG A 46 5.40 7.81 -2.63
C ARG A 46 3.93 7.89 -2.23
N PRO A 47 3.07 7.00 -2.75
CA PRO A 47 1.64 7.04 -2.50
C PRO A 47 1.29 6.76 -1.04
N HIS A 48 0.20 7.36 -0.58
CA HIS A 48 -0.28 7.17 0.78
C HIS A 48 -1.25 5.98 0.86
N ALA A 49 -0.90 4.96 1.64
CA ALA A 49 -1.64 3.71 1.74
C ALA A 49 -2.90 3.78 2.63
N LYS A 50 -3.11 4.88 3.39
CA LYS A 50 -4.24 4.98 4.34
C LYS A 50 -5.62 4.84 3.69
N GLY A 51 -5.75 5.18 2.39
CA GLY A 51 -7.02 5.13 1.68
C GLY A 51 -7.45 3.72 1.32
N HIS A 52 -6.52 2.91 0.85
CA HIS A 52 -6.83 1.55 0.37
C HIS A 52 -6.47 0.44 1.36
N LYS A 53 -5.41 0.61 2.16
CA LYS A 53 -4.90 -0.36 3.16
C LYS A 53 -4.70 -1.79 2.61
N SER A 54 -4.46 -1.91 1.30
CA SER A 54 -4.36 -3.19 0.60
C SER A 54 -2.93 -3.46 0.15
N PRO A 55 -2.30 -4.56 0.58
CA PRO A 55 -1.01 -4.99 0.06
C PRO A 55 -1.01 -5.24 -1.45
N ALA A 56 -2.11 -5.79 -2.00
CA ALA A 56 -2.21 -6.04 -3.44
C ALA A 56 -2.16 -4.73 -4.26
N VAL A 57 -2.87 -3.69 -3.80
CA VAL A 57 -2.79 -2.34 -4.40
C VAL A 57 -1.38 -1.77 -4.26
N ALA A 58 -0.77 -1.92 -3.08
CA ALA A 58 0.59 -1.45 -2.84
C ALA A 58 1.61 -2.06 -3.81
N GLN A 59 1.54 -3.35 -4.07
CA GLN A 59 2.42 -4.03 -5.02
C GLN A 59 2.28 -3.48 -6.45
N GLN A 60 1.06 -3.15 -6.88
CA GLN A 60 0.84 -2.55 -8.19
C GLN A 60 1.42 -1.12 -8.28
N LEU A 61 1.30 -0.32 -7.21
CA LEU A 61 1.88 1.01 -7.15
C LEU A 61 3.42 0.97 -7.19
N LEU A 62 4.03 0.03 -6.46
CA LEU A 62 5.48 -0.19 -6.49
C LEU A 62 5.94 -0.67 -7.87
N ALA A 63 5.22 -1.61 -8.49
CA ALA A 63 5.52 -2.08 -9.85
C ALA A 63 5.42 -0.95 -10.90
N ALA A 64 4.59 0.05 -10.66
CA ALA A 64 4.47 1.25 -11.50
C ALA A 64 5.55 2.32 -11.23
N GLY A 65 6.51 2.06 -10.34
CA GLY A 65 7.64 2.94 -10.08
C GLY A 65 7.51 3.84 -8.85
N ALA A 66 6.56 3.59 -7.95
CA ALA A 66 6.58 4.24 -6.64
C ALA A 66 7.83 3.83 -5.86
N ILE A 67 8.51 4.79 -5.22
CA ILE A 67 9.74 4.54 -4.45
C ILE A 67 9.49 3.91 -3.07
N GLY A 68 8.24 3.66 -2.71
CA GLY A 68 7.81 3.13 -1.43
C GLY A 68 6.40 3.58 -1.11
N LEU A 69 5.97 3.41 0.13
CA LEU A 69 4.64 3.80 0.61
C LEU A 69 4.71 4.83 1.72
N THR A 70 3.66 5.62 1.86
CA THR A 70 3.41 6.45 3.04
C THR A 70 2.28 5.83 3.86
N CYS A 71 2.51 5.62 5.15
CA CYS A 71 1.54 5.09 6.12
C CYS A 71 1.17 6.15 7.15
N ALA A 72 -0.07 6.14 7.63
CA ALA A 72 -0.52 7.03 8.68
C ALA A 72 -0.20 6.49 10.08
N LYS A 73 0.04 5.19 10.23
CA LYS A 73 0.26 4.52 11.50
C LYS A 73 1.36 3.46 11.38
N LEU A 74 2.09 3.25 12.47
CA LEU A 74 3.08 2.18 12.55
C LEU A 74 2.47 0.80 12.28
N SER A 75 1.24 0.53 12.76
CA SER A 75 0.54 -0.73 12.52
C SER A 75 0.18 -0.96 11.05
N GLU A 76 -0.01 0.08 10.26
CA GLU A 76 -0.14 -0.05 8.81
C GLU A 76 1.21 -0.42 8.18
N ALA A 77 2.28 0.24 8.60
CA ALA A 77 3.63 -0.05 8.13
C ALA A 77 4.04 -1.51 8.38
N GLU A 78 3.72 -2.05 9.56
CA GLU A 78 3.99 -3.45 9.90
C GLU A 78 3.34 -4.42 8.91
N ILE A 79 2.07 -4.20 8.56
CA ILE A 79 1.34 -5.03 7.59
C ILE A 79 1.99 -4.97 6.20
N PHE A 80 2.40 -3.78 5.76
CA PHE A 80 3.03 -3.63 4.45
C PHE A 80 4.45 -4.23 4.42
N VAL A 81 5.22 -4.12 5.50
CA VAL A 81 6.52 -4.80 5.61
C VAL A 81 6.34 -6.32 5.60
N ASP A 82 5.33 -6.85 6.30
CA ASP A 82 5.00 -8.29 6.26
C ASP A 82 4.60 -8.74 4.84
N ALA A 83 4.04 -7.84 4.03
CA ALA A 83 3.72 -8.07 2.63
C ALA A 83 4.89 -7.80 1.65
N GLY A 84 6.10 -7.54 2.15
CA GLY A 84 7.30 -7.39 1.35
C GLY A 84 7.60 -5.97 0.86
N VAL A 85 6.96 -4.95 1.42
CA VAL A 85 7.31 -3.55 1.14
C VAL A 85 8.49 -3.14 2.01
N ASP A 86 9.58 -2.72 1.40
CA ASP A 86 10.85 -2.42 2.07
C ASP A 86 11.15 -0.92 2.26
N GLN A 87 10.33 -0.03 1.68
CA GLN A 87 10.50 1.43 1.74
C GLN A 87 9.22 2.10 2.25
N ILE A 88 9.19 2.53 3.49
CA ILE A 88 8.00 3.11 4.12
C ILE A 88 8.31 4.41 4.84
N LEU A 89 7.47 5.42 4.62
CA LEU A 89 7.39 6.62 5.43
C LEU A 89 6.18 6.52 6.37
N VAL A 90 6.41 6.61 7.68
CA VAL A 90 5.32 6.76 8.67
C VAL A 90 5.10 8.26 8.91
N ALA A 91 4.13 8.84 8.21
CA ALA A 91 3.82 10.27 8.27
C ALA A 91 3.00 10.63 9.52
N ASN A 92 3.53 10.34 10.71
CA ASN A 92 2.87 10.62 11.98
C ASN A 92 3.87 10.58 13.15
N GLN A 93 3.49 11.20 14.27
CA GLN A 93 4.29 11.15 15.49
C GLN A 93 4.19 9.78 16.17
N LEU A 94 5.33 9.31 16.67
CA LEU A 94 5.44 8.07 17.45
C LEU A 94 5.82 8.41 18.89
N ALA A 95 4.83 8.78 19.68
CA ALA A 95 5.05 9.40 21.00
C ALA A 95 5.11 8.40 22.17
N SER A 96 5.16 7.09 21.95
CA SER A 96 5.23 6.13 23.07
C SER A 96 6.46 5.22 22.97
N PRO A 97 7.08 4.84 24.12
CA PRO A 97 8.19 3.89 24.13
C PRO A 97 7.86 2.57 23.44
N LEU A 98 6.63 2.07 23.60
CA LEU A 98 6.17 0.86 22.94
C LEU A 98 6.24 0.97 21.41
N LYS A 99 5.79 2.11 20.85
CA LYS A 99 5.87 2.36 19.40
C LYS A 99 7.31 2.53 18.93
N ALA A 100 8.16 3.18 19.73
CA ALA A 100 9.59 3.30 19.42
C ALA A 100 10.29 1.95 19.34
N HIS A 101 10.01 1.03 20.26
CA HIS A 101 10.53 -0.34 20.21
C HIS A 101 10.01 -1.11 18.99
N ARG A 102 8.74 -0.96 18.64
CA ARG A 102 8.16 -1.60 17.45
C ARG A 102 8.80 -1.05 16.18
N LEU A 103 8.99 0.26 16.09
CA LEU A 103 9.68 0.89 14.95
C LEU A 103 11.10 0.36 14.80
N ALA A 104 11.88 0.29 15.89
CA ALA A 104 13.24 -0.24 15.85
C ALA A 104 13.31 -1.69 15.35
N ARG A 105 12.35 -2.53 15.76
CA ARG A 105 12.23 -3.90 15.24
C ARG A 105 11.84 -3.94 13.77
N LEU A 106 10.99 -3.02 13.34
CA LEU A 106 10.57 -2.94 11.94
C LEU A 106 11.73 -2.48 11.04
N GLN A 107 12.55 -1.53 11.51
CA GLN A 107 13.73 -1.04 10.80
C GLN A 107 14.84 -2.11 10.62
N ALA A 108 14.81 -3.19 11.38
CA ALA A 108 15.68 -4.34 11.13
C ALA A 108 15.25 -5.16 9.90
N ARG A 109 14.07 -4.91 9.35
CA ARG A 109 13.45 -5.69 8.25
C ARG A 109 13.20 -4.86 6.99
N ALA A 110 13.04 -3.55 7.14
CA ALA A 110 12.73 -2.63 6.06
C ALA A 110 13.25 -1.22 6.38
N HIS A 111 13.45 -0.41 5.35
CA HIS A 111 13.79 1.01 5.53
C HIS A 111 12.51 1.79 5.88
N VAL A 112 12.36 2.11 7.16
CA VAL A 112 11.20 2.86 7.69
C VAL A 112 11.66 4.19 8.26
N ILE A 113 11.10 5.28 7.81
CA ILE A 113 11.37 6.65 8.24
C ILE A 113 10.11 7.36 8.72
#